data_4ced2532c57ffc25c78718270fe8dfc7
#
_entry.id   4ced2532c57ffc25c78718270fe8dfc7
#
_cell.length_a   1.000
_cell.length_b   1.000
_cell.length_c   1.000
_cell.angle_alpha   90.00
_cell.angle_beta   90.00
_cell.angle_gamma   90.00
#
_symmetry.space_group_name_H-M   'P 1'
#
loop_
_entity.id
_entity.type
_entity.pdbx_description
1 polymer ?
#
loop_
_entity_poly.entity_id
_entity_poly.type
_entity_poly.pdbx_seq_one_letter_code
_entity_poly.pdbx_strand_id
1 'polypeptide(L)' 'MNQPLAYIDPNAKIANNVVVEPFSIISKNVEIGEGTWIGPNVTIMEG' A
#
# COMPACT_ATOMS: atom_id res chain seq x y z
N MET A 1 0.56 -7.57 -0.25
CA MET A 1 -0.82 -8.08 -0.28
C MET A 1 -1.80 -6.93 -0.19
N ASN A 2 -2.67 -6.82 -1.16
CA ASN A 2 -3.63 -5.71 -1.18
C ASN A 2 -5.03 -6.21 -0.82
N GLN A 3 -5.86 -5.27 -0.44
CA GLN A 3 -7.26 -5.52 -0.12
C GLN A 3 -8.13 -5.02 -1.26
N PRO A 4 -9.28 -5.69 -1.52
CA PRO A 4 -10.17 -5.19 -2.57
C PRO A 4 -10.66 -3.77 -2.33
N LEU A 5 -10.74 -3.35 -1.06
CA LEU A 5 -11.22 -2.03 -0.69
C LEU A 5 -10.09 -1.01 -0.56
N ALA A 6 -8.84 -1.41 -0.79
CA ALA A 6 -7.72 -0.50 -0.77
C ALA A 6 -7.32 -0.18 -2.21
N TYR A 7 -6.84 1.03 -2.44
CA TYR A 7 -6.32 1.39 -3.75
C TYR A 7 -4.81 1.36 -3.72
N ILE A 8 -4.21 0.56 -4.56
CA ILE A 8 -2.77 0.51 -4.71
C ILE A 8 -2.46 0.77 -6.17
N ASP A 9 -1.72 1.84 -6.43
CA ASP A 9 -1.37 2.21 -7.79
C ASP A 9 -0.52 1.10 -8.41
N PRO A 10 -0.76 0.73 -9.67
CA PRO A 10 0.02 -0.34 -10.30
C PRO A 10 1.52 -0.03 -10.39
N ASN A 11 1.91 1.22 -10.29
CA ASN A 11 3.31 1.58 -10.30
C ASN A 11 3.93 1.63 -8.91
N ALA A 12 3.17 1.32 -7.87
CA ALA A 12 3.73 1.20 -6.53
C ALA A 12 4.44 -0.14 -6.40
N LYS A 13 5.55 -0.14 -5.65
CA LYS A 13 6.34 -1.34 -5.44
C LYS A 13 6.12 -1.85 -4.02
N ILE A 14 5.35 -2.91 -3.92
CA ILE A 14 4.94 -3.45 -2.63
C ILE A 14 5.58 -4.82 -2.47
N ALA A 15 6.29 -5.03 -1.37
CA ALA A 15 6.89 -6.33 -1.10
C ALA A 15 5.80 -7.37 -0.84
N ASN A 16 6.17 -8.65 -0.99
CA ASN A 16 5.18 -9.72 -0.97
C ASN A 16 4.48 -9.87 0.37
N ASN A 17 5.16 -9.57 1.45
CA ASN A 17 4.61 -9.82 2.78
C ASN A 17 4.08 -8.55 3.44
N VAL A 18 3.76 -7.54 2.66
CA VAL A 18 3.14 -6.34 3.16
C VAL A 18 1.65 -6.58 3.33
N VAL A 19 1.11 -6.10 4.46
CA VAL A 19 -0.32 -6.16 4.72
C VAL A 19 -0.90 -4.76 4.54
N VAL A 20 -1.94 -4.66 3.73
CA VAL A 20 -2.62 -3.38 3.49
C VAL A 20 -4.07 -3.53 3.92
N GLU A 21 -4.47 -2.73 4.89
CA GLU A 21 -5.84 -2.77 5.40
C GLU A 21 -6.80 -2.04 4.46
N PRO A 22 -8.11 -2.28 4.60
CA PRO A 22 -9.08 -1.63 3.74
C PRO A 22 -9.06 -0.11 3.84
N PHE A 23 -9.46 0.54 2.76
CA PHE A 23 -9.60 2.00 2.67
C PHE A 23 -8.28 2.74 2.73
N SER A 24 -7.18 2.06 2.47
CA SER A 24 -5.88 2.71 2.35
C SER A 24 -5.62 3.07 0.90
N ILE A 25 -4.82 4.11 0.68
CA ILE A 25 -4.49 4.57 -0.66
C ILE A 25 -2.97 4.66 -0.77
N ILE A 26 -2.41 3.96 -1.74
CA ILE A 26 -0.98 3.99 -2.01
C ILE A 26 -0.76 4.51 -3.41
N SER A 27 -0.09 5.64 -3.50
CA SER A 27 0.10 6.34 -4.76
C SER A 27 1.21 5.69 -5.58
N LYS A 28 1.35 6.17 -6.81
CA LYS A 28 2.40 5.69 -7.70
C LYS A 28 3.78 6.01 -7.14
N ASN A 29 4.77 5.23 -7.54
CA ASN A 29 6.16 5.43 -7.18
C ASN A 29 6.44 5.32 -5.69
N VAL A 30 5.53 4.67 -4.94
CA VAL A 30 5.75 4.39 -3.54
C VAL A 30 6.40 3.01 -3.43
N GLU A 31 7.40 2.90 -2.57
CA GLU A 31 8.04 1.61 -2.28
C GLU A 31 7.78 1.24 -0.84
N ILE A 32 7.22 0.05 -0.65
CA ILE A 32 6.92 -0.47 0.68
C ILE A 32 7.77 -1.70 0.92
N GLY A 33 8.62 -1.63 1.93
CA GLY A 33 9.52 -2.74 2.24
C GLY A 33 8.83 -3.91 2.91
N GLU A 34 9.57 -5.00 3.05
CA GLU A 34 9.04 -6.22 3.63
C GLU A 34 8.61 -6.02 5.07
N GLY A 35 7.56 -6.72 5.46
CA GLY A 35 7.09 -6.73 6.84
C GLY A 35 6.31 -5.50 7.23
N THR A 36 6.04 -4.62 6.30
CA THR A 36 5.29 -3.40 6.61
C THR A 36 3.81 -3.72 6.72
N TRP A 37 3.18 -3.12 7.71
CA TRP A 37 1.74 -3.22 7.89
C TRP A 37 1.14 -1.82 7.75
N ILE A 38 0.20 -1.69 6.84
CA ILE A 38 -0.45 -0.41 6.56
C ILE A 38 -1.86 -0.48 7.10
N GLY A 39 -2.13 0.33 8.11
CA GLY A 39 -3.43 0.33 8.76
C GLY A 39 -4.53 0.89 7.88
N PRO A 40 -5.77 0.88 8.39
CA PRO A 40 -6.90 1.39 7.60
C PRO A 40 -6.84 2.90 7.48
N ASN A 41 -7.44 3.41 6.40
CA ASN A 41 -7.56 4.85 6.15
C ASN A 41 -6.20 5.55 6.08
N VAL A 42 -5.16 4.85 5.64
CA VAL A 42 -3.83 5.42 5.47
C VAL A 42 -3.67 5.88 4.04
N THR A 43 -3.12 7.07 3.87
CA THR A 43 -2.80 7.59 2.55
C THR A 43 -1.29 7.77 2.46
N ILE A 44 -0.67 7.06 1.53
CA ILE A 44 0.77 7.15 1.29
C ILE A 44 0.96 7.79 -0.07
N MET A 45 1.58 8.93 -0.06
CA MET A 45 1.75 9.71 -1.28
C MET A 45 3.18 9.63 -1.77
N GLU A 46 3.33 9.88 -3.06
CA GLU A 46 4.61 9.93 -3.72
C GLU A 46 5.51 10.97 -3.06
N GLY A 47 6.76 10.61 -2.94
CA GLY A 47 7.73 11.49 -2.35
C GLY A 47 8.08 11.06 -0.96
#